data_15319d2af7218d47f73a3c356d24cdd4
#
_entry.id   15319d2af7218d47f73a3c356d24cdd4
#
_cell.length_a   1.000
_cell.length_b   1.000
_cell.length_c   1.000
_cell.angle_alpha   90.00
_cell.angle_beta   90.00
_cell.angle_gamma   90.00
#
_symmetry.space_group_name_H-M   'P 1'
#
loop_
_entity.id
_entity.type
_entity.pdbx_description
1 polymer ?
#
loop_
_entity_poly.entity_id
_entity_poly.type
_entity_poly.pdbx_seq_one_letter_code
_entity_poly.pdbx_strand_id
1 'polypeptide(L)'
;MSTTSKASQRIAALLDDNSFVEIGGLVTARATDFNLKPNETPSDGCITGYGVINGNLVYVYSQDASVLNGTIGEMHAKKITNLYDLAMKTGAPVIGLIESAGLRLQEATDALAAFGEIYLKQTMASGVIPQITAVFGTCGGGLGLFPTMTDFTFMEEKNAKLFVNAPNALDGNVITKCDSSSAKFQAEESGIVDVVADEATILEKVRELVSFLPANNEDDASFLEDCTDDLNRVNPEIAGCVGDTSIALSILADDNNFFEVKSGYAKNMVTGFLRLDGVTVGAVANRSEICDEEGKVAEKLDAVLTADGCEKAAEFVNFCDAFGIPVLTLTNVKGYEATLASEKTIAKAAAKLTYAFANATVPKVNVVIGKALGTAYVVMNSKAIGADITMAWPDAQIGAMDGKLAAKIMYDGQGADVINEKAAEYEALTLNVTSAAKRGYVDQIVNAADTRKYVIGAFEMLFTKSEDRPAKKHGTV
;
A
#
# COMPACT_ATOMS: atom_id res chain seq x y z
N MET A 1 -16.08 -13.30 27.83
CA MET A 1 -16.04 -11.97 27.17
C MET A 1 -17.07 -11.04 27.81
N SER A 2 -16.68 -9.84 28.24
CA SER A 2 -17.68 -8.80 28.50
C SER A 2 -18.22 -8.36 27.14
N THR A 3 -19.42 -8.76 26.77
CA THR A 3 -20.07 -8.43 25.47
C THR A 3 -20.43 -6.95 25.32
N THR A 4 -19.97 -6.10 26.23
CA THR A 4 -20.42 -4.71 26.37
C THR A 4 -19.34 -3.67 26.04
N SER A 5 -18.06 -4.05 25.96
CA SER A 5 -17.01 -3.08 25.63
C SER A 5 -16.94 -2.83 24.12
N LYS A 6 -16.50 -1.61 23.72
CA LYS A 6 -16.25 -1.29 22.31
C LYS A 6 -15.23 -2.24 21.67
N ALA A 7 -14.20 -2.63 22.43
CA ALA A 7 -13.18 -3.56 21.96
C ALA A 7 -13.78 -4.93 21.57
N SER A 8 -14.69 -5.48 22.37
CA SER A 8 -15.37 -6.75 22.05
C SER A 8 -16.37 -6.61 20.88
N GLN A 9 -17.04 -5.46 20.76
CA GLN A 9 -17.95 -5.17 19.64
C GLN A 9 -17.21 -5.10 18.31
N ARG A 10 -16.04 -4.46 18.27
CA ARG A 10 -15.16 -4.38 17.09
C ARG A 10 -14.72 -5.77 16.63
N ILE A 11 -14.30 -6.63 17.55
CA ILE A 11 -13.94 -8.02 17.22
C ILE A 11 -15.14 -8.76 16.64
N ALA A 12 -16.32 -8.62 17.24
CA ALA A 12 -17.54 -9.28 16.75
C ALA A 12 -17.98 -8.77 15.36
N ALA A 13 -17.75 -7.50 15.05
CA ALA A 13 -18.07 -6.93 13.73
C ALA A 13 -17.00 -7.26 12.69
N LEU A 14 -15.74 -7.48 13.10
CA LEU A 14 -14.64 -7.81 12.21
C LEU A 14 -14.68 -9.27 11.76
N LEU A 15 -15.00 -10.19 12.63
CA LEU A 15 -14.90 -11.64 12.39
C LEU A 15 -16.24 -12.24 11.96
N ASP A 16 -16.18 -13.39 11.34
CA ASP A 16 -17.36 -14.17 10.98
C ASP A 16 -18.12 -14.61 12.25
N ASP A 17 -19.43 -14.71 12.15
CA ASP A 17 -20.31 -15.01 13.27
C ASP A 17 -19.86 -16.27 14.06
N ASN A 18 -19.77 -16.11 15.38
CA ASN A 18 -19.38 -17.17 16.33
C ASN A 18 -18.00 -17.79 16.10
N SER A 19 -17.12 -17.18 15.31
CA SER A 19 -15.78 -17.71 15.02
C SER A 19 -14.74 -17.35 16.07
N PHE A 20 -14.96 -16.30 16.88
CA PHE A 20 -13.96 -15.78 17.81
C PHE A 20 -13.71 -16.69 19.01
N VAL A 21 -12.43 -17.01 19.23
CA VAL A 21 -11.94 -17.73 20.42
C VAL A 21 -10.95 -16.84 21.17
N GLU A 22 -11.32 -16.43 22.39
CA GLU A 22 -10.47 -15.58 23.23
C GLU A 22 -9.29 -16.35 23.81
N ILE A 23 -8.10 -15.74 23.77
CA ILE A 23 -6.86 -16.24 24.40
C ILE A 23 -6.46 -15.27 25.52
N GLY A 24 -6.15 -15.80 26.70
CA GLY A 24 -5.70 -15.00 27.83
C GLY A 24 -6.77 -14.10 28.45
N GLY A 25 -8.05 -14.49 28.38
CA GLY A 25 -9.17 -13.71 28.93
C GLY A 25 -9.14 -13.53 30.46
N LEU A 26 -8.41 -14.39 31.19
CA LEU A 26 -8.23 -14.30 32.65
C LEU A 26 -6.97 -13.53 33.06
N VAL A 27 -6.18 -13.06 32.12
CA VAL A 27 -4.99 -12.24 32.41
C VAL A 27 -5.42 -10.91 32.98
N THR A 28 -4.75 -10.44 34.02
CA THR A 28 -4.93 -9.14 34.65
C THR A 28 -3.59 -8.43 34.78
N ALA A 29 -3.60 -7.13 35.04
CA ALA A 29 -2.38 -6.39 35.30
C ALA A 29 -1.58 -7.00 36.43
N ARG A 30 -0.26 -6.91 36.35
CA ARG A 30 0.64 -7.26 37.44
C ARG A 30 0.42 -6.28 38.62
N ALA A 31 0.48 -6.80 39.87
CA ALA A 31 0.55 -5.93 41.04
C ALA A 31 1.82 -5.07 40.99
N THR A 32 1.68 -3.78 41.19
CA THR A 32 2.78 -2.80 41.16
C THR A 32 2.87 -2.10 42.52
N ASP A 33 3.87 -1.24 42.70
CA ASP A 33 3.99 -0.36 43.86
C ASP A 33 2.79 0.58 44.05
N PHE A 34 1.99 0.75 42.99
CA PHE A 34 0.75 1.52 42.98
C PHE A 34 -0.49 0.68 43.27
N ASN A 35 -0.33 -0.59 43.68
CA ASN A 35 -1.39 -1.49 44.13
C ASN A 35 -2.56 -1.66 43.14
N LEU A 36 -2.28 -1.84 41.85
CA LEU A 36 -3.32 -2.17 40.86
C LEU A 36 -4.02 -3.46 41.28
N LYS A 37 -5.34 -3.44 41.36
CA LYS A 37 -6.13 -4.61 41.75
C LYS A 37 -6.54 -5.41 40.51
N PRO A 38 -6.42 -6.76 40.51
CA PRO A 38 -6.79 -7.60 39.39
C PRO A 38 -8.24 -7.40 38.88
N ASN A 39 -9.17 -7.15 39.79
CA ASN A 39 -10.57 -6.92 39.43
C ASN A 39 -10.83 -5.60 38.67
N GLU A 40 -9.89 -4.67 38.74
CA GLU A 40 -9.96 -3.37 38.06
C GLU A 40 -9.30 -3.40 36.68
N THR A 41 -8.67 -4.52 36.32
CA THR A 41 -7.91 -4.69 35.08
C THR A 41 -8.28 -5.95 34.30
N PRO A 42 -9.57 -6.17 33.97
CA PRO A 42 -9.98 -7.37 33.23
C PRO A 42 -9.27 -7.44 31.90
N SER A 43 -8.74 -8.63 31.58
CA SER A 43 -7.96 -8.91 30.36
C SER A 43 -6.76 -7.96 30.14
N ASP A 44 -6.35 -7.28 31.17
CA ASP A 44 -5.36 -6.17 31.21
C ASP A 44 -5.57 -5.12 30.10
N GLY A 45 -6.85 -4.79 29.82
CA GLY A 45 -7.23 -3.78 28.82
C GLY A 45 -6.94 -4.19 27.38
N CYS A 46 -6.74 -5.48 27.10
CA CYS A 46 -6.51 -5.98 25.74
C CYS A 46 -7.20 -7.33 25.54
N ILE A 47 -8.17 -7.38 24.65
CA ILE A 47 -8.80 -8.64 24.24
C ILE A 47 -7.98 -9.23 23.11
N THR A 48 -7.53 -10.48 23.26
CA THR A 48 -6.70 -11.16 22.26
C THR A 48 -7.32 -12.52 21.91
N GLY A 49 -7.21 -12.94 20.67
CA GLY A 49 -7.73 -14.23 20.24
C GLY A 49 -7.58 -14.45 18.75
N TYR A 50 -8.25 -15.46 18.25
CA TYR A 50 -8.30 -15.77 16.82
C TYR A 50 -9.74 -16.00 16.38
N GLY A 51 -9.98 -15.89 15.09
CA GLY A 51 -11.24 -16.18 14.45
C GLY A 51 -11.04 -16.29 12.95
N VAL A 52 -12.10 -16.20 12.19
CA VAL A 52 -12.02 -16.26 10.72
C VAL A 52 -12.66 -15.03 10.08
N ILE A 53 -12.14 -14.64 8.93
CA ILE A 53 -12.73 -13.65 8.03
C ILE A 53 -12.94 -14.34 6.68
N ASN A 54 -14.18 -14.47 6.26
CA ASN A 54 -14.55 -15.20 5.04
C ASN A 54 -13.91 -16.61 4.99
N GLY A 55 -13.87 -17.29 6.15
CA GLY A 55 -13.26 -18.61 6.31
C GLY A 55 -11.74 -18.63 6.51
N ASN A 56 -11.03 -17.52 6.33
CA ASN A 56 -9.58 -17.43 6.52
C ASN A 56 -9.22 -17.14 7.97
N LEU A 57 -8.29 -17.93 8.54
CA LEU A 57 -7.79 -17.73 9.90
C LEU A 57 -7.10 -16.39 10.05
N VAL A 58 -7.45 -15.64 11.10
CA VAL A 58 -6.77 -14.41 11.49
C VAL A 58 -6.60 -14.35 13.01
N TYR A 59 -5.55 -13.68 13.45
CA TYR A 59 -5.35 -13.34 14.86
C TYR A 59 -5.70 -11.88 15.09
N VAL A 60 -6.39 -11.59 16.20
CA VAL A 60 -6.83 -10.21 16.49
C VAL A 60 -6.52 -9.84 17.93
N TYR A 61 -6.05 -8.62 18.14
CA TYR A 61 -6.06 -7.98 19.44
C TYR A 61 -6.81 -6.66 19.36
N SER A 62 -7.58 -6.36 20.41
CA SER A 62 -8.36 -5.12 20.51
C SER A 62 -8.13 -4.47 21.87
N GLN A 63 -7.67 -3.23 21.86
CA GLN A 63 -7.43 -2.46 23.07
C GLN A 63 -8.73 -1.88 23.61
N ASP A 64 -8.93 -2.03 24.92
CA ASP A 64 -10.13 -1.60 25.62
C ASP A 64 -9.84 -0.35 26.46
N ALA A 65 -10.20 0.81 25.94
CA ALA A 65 -10.01 2.09 26.61
C ALA A 65 -10.82 2.23 27.92
N SER A 66 -11.80 1.36 28.16
CA SER A 66 -12.54 1.35 29.43
C SER A 66 -11.71 0.79 30.60
N VAL A 67 -10.60 0.09 30.30
CA VAL A 67 -9.67 -0.48 31.30
C VAL A 67 -8.37 0.31 31.28
N LEU A 68 -8.11 1.12 32.28
CA LEU A 68 -6.89 1.96 32.38
C LEU A 68 -6.58 2.75 31.10
N ASN A 69 -7.61 3.26 30.40
CA ASN A 69 -7.51 3.94 29.11
C ASN A 69 -6.77 3.13 28.02
N GLY A 70 -6.85 1.80 28.09
CA GLY A 70 -6.16 0.91 27.14
C GLY A 70 -4.63 0.95 27.23
N THR A 71 -4.06 1.52 28.29
CA THR A 71 -2.60 1.69 28.42
C THR A 71 -1.86 0.37 28.47
N ILE A 72 -0.70 0.36 27.82
CA ILE A 72 0.13 -0.85 27.66
C ILE A 72 1.06 -0.99 28.88
N GLY A 73 0.89 -2.09 29.60
CA GLY A 73 1.80 -2.59 30.62
C GLY A 73 2.35 -3.96 30.24
N GLU A 74 3.08 -4.59 31.17
CA GLU A 74 3.75 -5.88 30.95
C GLU A 74 2.80 -6.99 30.49
N MET A 75 1.67 -7.18 31.20
CA MET A 75 0.74 -8.27 30.88
C MET A 75 -0.07 -8.00 29.62
N HIS A 76 -0.43 -6.73 29.35
CA HIS A 76 -1.01 -6.30 28.09
C HIS A 76 -0.10 -6.68 26.92
N ALA A 77 1.18 -6.33 26.98
CA ALA A 77 2.16 -6.65 25.94
C ALA A 77 2.38 -8.15 25.81
N LYS A 78 2.48 -8.90 26.90
CA LYS A 78 2.60 -10.37 26.88
C LYS A 78 1.47 -11.04 26.12
N LYS A 79 0.25 -10.52 26.23
CA LYS A 79 -0.88 -11.03 25.45
C LYS A 79 -0.69 -10.81 23.96
N ILE A 80 -0.26 -9.61 23.55
CA ILE A 80 0.00 -9.27 22.15
C ILE A 80 1.17 -10.08 21.60
N THR A 81 2.29 -10.17 22.34
CA THR A 81 3.48 -10.92 21.89
C THR A 81 3.22 -12.42 21.77
N ASN A 82 2.45 -13.01 22.70
CA ASN A 82 2.00 -14.39 22.60
C ASN A 82 1.09 -14.62 21.38
N LEU A 83 0.24 -13.64 21.03
CA LEU A 83 -0.59 -13.69 19.84
C LEU A 83 0.27 -13.73 18.57
N TYR A 84 1.29 -12.87 18.47
CA TYR A 84 2.26 -12.89 17.38
C TYR A 84 3.00 -14.23 17.28
N ASP A 85 3.41 -14.81 18.41
CA ASP A 85 4.07 -16.12 18.42
C ASP A 85 3.18 -17.24 17.88
N LEU A 86 1.87 -17.19 18.16
CA LEU A 86 0.91 -18.13 17.60
C LEU A 86 0.67 -17.88 16.11
N ALA A 87 0.47 -16.63 15.72
CA ALA A 87 0.26 -16.24 14.34
C ALA A 87 1.45 -16.65 13.45
N MET A 88 2.68 -16.41 13.90
CA MET A 88 3.90 -16.83 13.20
C MET A 88 4.03 -18.35 13.07
N LYS A 89 3.55 -19.13 14.05
CA LYS A 89 3.58 -20.60 14.01
C LYS A 89 2.54 -21.20 13.07
N THR A 90 1.45 -20.50 12.86
CA THR A 90 0.32 -20.97 12.04
C THR A 90 0.31 -20.33 10.66
N GLY A 91 1.14 -19.30 10.44
CA GLY A 91 1.19 -18.56 9.17
C GLY A 91 -0.12 -17.82 8.87
N ALA A 92 -0.62 -17.02 9.82
CA ALA A 92 -1.88 -16.29 9.65
C ALA A 92 -1.75 -14.81 10.01
N PRO A 93 -2.53 -13.91 9.36
CA PRO A 93 -2.45 -12.46 9.58
C PRO A 93 -2.73 -12.04 11.03
N VAL A 94 -2.11 -10.93 11.45
CA VAL A 94 -2.42 -10.26 12.73
C VAL A 94 -3.11 -8.93 12.47
N ILE A 95 -4.25 -8.70 13.15
CA ILE A 95 -5.03 -7.48 13.07
C ILE A 95 -5.05 -6.81 14.44
N GLY A 96 -4.52 -5.59 14.54
CA GLY A 96 -4.52 -4.77 15.74
C GLY A 96 -5.59 -3.68 15.70
N LEU A 97 -6.55 -3.70 16.64
CA LEU A 97 -7.58 -2.69 16.80
C LEU A 97 -7.18 -1.75 17.95
N ILE A 98 -6.70 -0.55 17.61
CA ILE A 98 -5.98 0.34 18.50
C ILE A 98 -6.90 1.41 19.10
N GLU A 99 -6.95 1.47 20.42
CA GLU A 99 -7.51 2.57 21.20
C GLU A 99 -6.81 2.63 22.56
N SER A 100 -5.72 3.39 22.69
CA SER A 100 -4.86 3.38 23.87
C SER A 100 -4.24 4.75 24.14
N ALA A 101 -4.18 5.12 25.40
CA ALA A 101 -3.44 6.31 25.84
C ALA A 101 -1.91 6.10 25.89
N GLY A 102 -1.40 4.96 25.42
CA GLY A 102 0.01 4.68 25.32
C GLY A 102 0.59 3.94 26.52
N LEU A 103 1.73 4.36 27.01
CA LEU A 103 2.50 3.69 28.08
C LEU A 103 1.81 3.76 29.42
N ARG A 104 1.74 2.63 30.14
CA ARG A 104 1.21 2.55 31.51
C ARG A 104 2.24 3.08 32.51
N LEU A 105 2.06 4.31 33.00
CA LEU A 105 3.02 4.98 33.87
C LEU A 105 3.21 4.27 35.23
N GLN A 106 2.19 3.54 35.71
CA GLN A 106 2.25 2.77 36.94
C GLN A 106 3.22 1.60 36.88
N GLU A 107 3.60 1.16 35.68
CA GLU A 107 4.58 0.08 35.45
C GLU A 107 5.96 0.61 35.01
N ALA A 108 6.09 1.89 34.79
CA ALA A 108 7.36 2.59 34.54
C ALA A 108 8.25 1.89 33.49
N THR A 109 9.45 1.46 33.87
CA THR A 109 10.42 0.78 33.00
C THR A 109 9.93 -0.56 32.45
N ASP A 110 9.07 -1.28 33.17
CA ASP A 110 8.53 -2.57 32.70
C ASP A 110 7.59 -2.33 31.51
N ALA A 111 6.83 -1.23 31.52
CA ALA A 111 6.02 -0.83 30.38
C ALA A 111 6.90 -0.40 29.17
N LEU A 112 8.06 0.20 29.37
CA LEU A 112 9.00 0.48 28.28
C LEU A 112 9.54 -0.82 27.66
N ALA A 113 9.92 -1.80 28.48
CA ALA A 113 10.35 -3.12 28.01
C ALA A 113 9.23 -3.79 27.21
N ALA A 114 7.99 -3.68 27.69
CA ALA A 114 6.79 -4.21 27.03
C ALA A 114 6.60 -3.65 25.60
N PHE A 115 6.81 -2.34 25.39
CA PHE A 115 6.80 -1.76 24.04
C PHE A 115 7.89 -2.37 23.15
N GLY A 116 9.10 -2.51 23.67
CA GLY A 116 10.23 -3.11 22.95
C GLY A 116 9.94 -4.55 22.51
N GLU A 117 9.27 -5.34 23.36
CA GLU A 117 8.87 -6.72 23.01
C GLU A 117 7.86 -6.75 21.87
N ILE A 118 6.87 -5.84 21.84
CA ILE A 118 5.92 -5.76 20.74
C ILE A 118 6.61 -5.33 19.45
N TYR A 119 7.47 -4.29 19.47
CA TYR A 119 8.24 -3.87 18.29
C TYR A 119 9.08 -5.02 17.71
N LEU A 120 9.72 -5.81 18.59
CA LEU A 120 10.49 -6.97 18.16
C LEU A 120 9.60 -7.98 17.43
N LYS A 121 8.40 -8.27 17.94
CA LYS A 121 7.47 -9.23 17.31
C LYS A 121 6.96 -8.71 15.97
N GLN A 122 6.57 -7.44 15.87
CA GLN A 122 6.17 -6.81 14.61
C GLN A 122 7.30 -6.88 13.58
N THR A 123 8.53 -6.59 13.99
CA THR A 123 9.71 -6.68 13.11
C THR A 123 9.95 -8.12 12.62
N MET A 124 9.82 -9.11 13.49
CA MET A 124 10.02 -10.52 13.11
C MET A 124 8.90 -11.05 12.22
N ALA A 125 7.70 -10.49 12.31
CA ALA A 125 6.54 -10.86 11.50
C ALA A 125 6.54 -10.17 10.11
N SER A 126 7.28 -9.08 9.94
CA SER A 126 7.37 -8.33 8.69
C SER A 126 7.82 -9.20 7.53
N GLY A 127 7.04 -9.23 6.45
CA GLY A 127 7.28 -10.07 5.27
C GLY A 127 7.10 -11.57 5.50
N VAL A 128 6.56 -11.99 6.64
CA VAL A 128 6.24 -13.41 6.95
C VAL A 128 4.74 -13.62 7.03
N ILE A 129 4.04 -12.79 7.78
CA ILE A 129 2.58 -12.76 7.88
C ILE A 129 2.08 -11.32 7.69
N PRO A 130 0.94 -11.10 7.02
CA PRO A 130 0.35 -9.77 6.91
C PRO A 130 -0.01 -9.18 8.27
N GLN A 131 0.30 -7.91 8.45
CA GLN A 131 0.03 -7.17 9.68
C GLN A 131 -0.84 -5.95 9.36
N ILE A 132 -2.00 -5.85 9.99
CA ILE A 132 -2.98 -4.77 9.75
C ILE A 132 -3.24 -4.04 11.06
N THR A 133 -3.17 -2.71 11.03
CA THR A 133 -3.52 -1.85 12.17
C THR A 133 -4.73 -0.99 11.83
N ALA A 134 -5.74 -0.99 12.71
CA ALA A 134 -6.89 -0.09 12.61
C ALA A 134 -6.99 0.78 13.88
N VAL A 135 -6.91 2.10 13.70
CA VAL A 135 -6.88 3.08 14.81
C VAL A 135 -8.27 3.69 14.98
N PHE A 136 -8.89 3.49 16.14
CA PHE A 136 -10.23 3.98 16.48
C PHE A 136 -10.26 5.07 17.53
N GLY A 137 -9.18 5.24 18.23
CA GLY A 137 -9.04 6.26 19.28
C GLY A 137 -7.62 6.81 19.32
N THR A 138 -7.11 7.09 20.51
CA THR A 138 -5.75 7.61 20.66
C THR A 138 -4.71 6.51 20.34
N CYS A 139 -3.71 6.88 19.54
CA CYS A 139 -2.53 6.11 19.22
C CYS A 139 -1.32 7.05 19.27
N GLY A 140 -0.80 7.30 20.48
CA GLY A 140 0.17 8.36 20.73
C GLY A 140 1.47 7.90 21.36
N GLY A 141 2.51 8.72 21.21
CA GLY A 141 3.86 8.45 21.72
C GLY A 141 4.49 7.23 21.06
N GLY A 142 5.06 6.34 21.87
CA GLY A 142 5.65 5.07 21.38
C GLY A 142 4.64 4.20 20.62
N LEU A 143 3.36 4.24 20.96
CA LEU A 143 2.33 3.50 20.25
C LEU A 143 2.17 3.98 18.79
N GLY A 144 2.48 5.24 18.50
CA GLY A 144 2.45 5.79 17.15
C GLY A 144 3.40 5.09 16.15
N LEU A 145 4.33 4.26 16.65
CA LEU A 145 5.18 3.44 15.79
C LEU A 145 4.49 2.14 15.31
N PHE A 146 3.45 1.65 16.02
CA PHE A 146 2.78 0.41 15.64
C PHE A 146 2.25 0.44 14.20
N PRO A 147 1.51 1.48 13.78
CA PRO A 147 1.01 1.55 12.41
C PRO A 147 2.13 1.53 11.34
N THR A 148 3.26 2.17 11.63
CA THR A 148 4.38 2.24 10.69
C THR A 148 5.25 0.97 10.66
N MET A 149 5.04 0.05 11.60
CA MET A 149 5.70 -1.26 11.65
C MET A 149 4.80 -2.39 11.14
N THR A 150 3.56 -2.08 10.79
CA THR A 150 2.61 -2.99 10.14
C THR A 150 2.47 -2.65 8.66
N ASP A 151 1.88 -3.54 7.87
CA ASP A 151 1.83 -3.41 6.41
C ASP A 151 0.75 -2.44 5.95
N PHE A 152 -0.41 -2.43 6.63
CA PHE A 152 -1.53 -1.56 6.30
C PHE A 152 -2.14 -0.90 7.53
N THR A 153 -2.48 0.38 7.38
CA THR A 153 -3.05 1.19 8.46
C THR A 153 -4.38 1.80 8.07
N PHE A 154 -5.40 1.55 8.87
CA PHE A 154 -6.73 2.14 8.77
C PHE A 154 -6.95 3.11 9.93
N MET A 155 -7.68 4.19 9.70
CA MET A 155 -7.90 5.19 10.75
C MET A 155 -9.33 5.75 10.70
N GLU A 156 -10.01 5.76 11.85
CA GLU A 156 -11.34 6.34 11.98
C GLU A 156 -11.27 7.87 11.83
N GLU A 157 -12.16 8.43 11.02
CA GLU A 157 -12.06 9.80 10.49
C GLU A 157 -12.20 10.92 11.53
N LYS A 158 -12.97 10.71 12.62
CA LYS A 158 -13.38 11.77 13.57
C LYS A 158 -12.63 11.72 14.88
N ASN A 159 -12.54 10.55 15.50
CA ASN A 159 -12.09 10.39 16.88
C ASN A 159 -10.66 9.86 16.98
N ALA A 160 -10.18 9.16 15.96
CA ALA A 160 -8.85 8.59 15.97
C ALA A 160 -7.76 9.68 15.92
N LYS A 161 -6.69 9.46 16.68
CA LYS A 161 -5.53 10.35 16.75
C LYS A 161 -4.25 9.52 16.68
N LEU A 162 -3.42 9.80 15.69
CA LEU A 162 -2.13 9.13 15.49
C LEU A 162 -0.99 10.15 15.54
N PHE A 163 -0.05 9.98 16.45
CA PHE A 163 1.09 10.89 16.59
C PHE A 163 2.21 10.28 17.43
N VAL A 164 3.45 10.65 17.17
CA VAL A 164 4.57 10.44 18.08
C VAL A 164 4.64 11.60 19.08
N ASN A 165 4.59 12.84 18.61
CA ASN A 165 4.48 14.04 19.44
C ASN A 165 3.11 14.69 19.22
N ALA A 166 2.40 14.97 20.31
CA ALA A 166 1.09 15.63 20.25
C ALA A 166 1.18 16.98 19.51
N PRO A 167 0.15 17.39 18.75
CA PRO A 167 0.19 18.64 17.96
C PRO A 167 0.61 19.87 18.74
N ASN A 168 0.18 19.99 20.00
CA ASN A 168 0.52 21.11 20.89
C ASN A 168 1.93 21.01 21.49
N ALA A 169 2.61 19.90 21.35
CA ALA A 169 4.00 19.71 21.77
C ALA A 169 5.02 20.05 20.66
N LEU A 170 4.53 20.34 19.45
CA LEU A 170 5.38 20.73 18.33
C LEU A 170 5.70 22.22 18.40
N ASP A 171 6.98 22.58 18.22
CA ASP A 171 7.43 23.97 18.26
C ASP A 171 6.67 24.85 17.27
N GLY A 172 6.07 25.93 17.78
CA GLY A 172 5.31 26.90 16.98
C GLY A 172 3.97 26.39 16.44
N ASN A 173 3.49 25.23 16.93
CA ASN A 173 2.21 24.65 16.56
C ASN A 173 1.20 24.65 17.72
N VAL A 174 -0.08 24.65 17.36
CA VAL A 174 -1.24 24.38 18.22
C VAL A 174 -2.26 23.59 17.39
N ILE A 175 -3.09 22.77 18.04
CA ILE A 175 -4.04 21.87 17.34
C ILE A 175 -4.97 22.63 16.38
N THR A 176 -5.36 23.85 16.72
CA THR A 176 -6.23 24.68 15.86
C THR A 176 -5.51 25.23 14.61
N LYS A 177 -4.17 25.25 14.62
CA LYS A 177 -3.35 25.65 13.47
C LYS A 177 -3.07 24.47 12.57
N CYS A 178 -2.61 23.36 13.13
CA CYS A 178 -2.38 22.12 12.42
C CYS A 178 -2.61 20.93 13.35
N ASP A 179 -3.69 20.18 13.11
CA ASP A 179 -3.93 18.92 13.81
C ASP A 179 -3.15 17.79 13.12
N SER A 180 -1.84 17.73 13.37
CA SER A 180 -0.95 16.70 12.86
C SER A 180 -1.28 15.29 13.35
N SER A 181 -2.21 15.13 14.29
CA SER A 181 -2.69 13.84 14.78
C SER A 181 -3.95 13.34 14.06
N SER A 182 -4.57 14.17 13.21
CA SER A 182 -5.84 13.84 12.55
C SER A 182 -5.67 12.78 11.46
N ALA A 183 -6.73 12.02 11.21
CA ALA A 183 -6.76 11.03 10.14
C ALA A 183 -6.43 11.66 8.78
N LYS A 184 -6.95 12.85 8.50
CA LYS A 184 -6.66 13.59 7.27
C LYS A 184 -5.16 13.87 7.12
N PHE A 185 -4.50 14.41 8.15
CA PHE A 185 -3.06 14.70 8.11
C PHE A 185 -2.25 13.42 7.88
N GLN A 186 -2.60 12.34 8.57
CA GLN A 186 -1.87 11.07 8.49
C GLN A 186 -2.10 10.34 7.16
N ALA A 187 -3.21 10.60 6.47
CA ALA A 187 -3.49 10.02 5.17
C ALA A 187 -2.99 10.88 3.99
N GLU A 188 -3.02 12.21 4.10
CA GLU A 188 -2.72 13.10 2.96
C GLU A 188 -1.29 13.66 2.98
N GLU A 189 -0.73 13.90 4.19
CA GLU A 189 0.57 14.56 4.35
C GLU A 189 1.69 13.59 4.76
N SER A 190 1.40 12.64 5.67
CA SER A 190 2.44 11.70 6.14
C SER A 190 2.48 10.39 5.36
N GLY A 191 1.39 10.01 4.69
CA GLY A 191 1.30 8.75 3.95
C GLY A 191 1.35 7.48 4.81
N ILE A 192 1.10 7.60 6.13
CA ILE A 192 1.07 6.44 7.04
C ILE A 192 -0.25 5.66 6.88
N VAL A 193 -1.36 6.37 6.70
CA VAL A 193 -2.70 5.78 6.71
C VAL A 193 -3.15 5.44 5.28
N ASP A 194 -3.53 4.19 5.09
CA ASP A 194 -3.98 3.66 3.80
C ASP A 194 -5.45 3.99 3.51
N VAL A 195 -6.31 3.89 4.53
CA VAL A 195 -7.76 4.10 4.41
C VAL A 195 -8.29 4.90 5.60
N VAL A 196 -9.06 5.94 5.30
CA VAL A 196 -9.80 6.75 6.31
C VAL A 196 -11.28 6.60 6.05
N ALA A 197 -12.04 6.20 7.09
CA ALA A 197 -13.49 6.07 7.02
C ALA A 197 -14.11 6.07 8.43
N ASP A 198 -15.43 5.90 8.53
CA ASP A 198 -16.07 5.59 9.80
C ASP A 198 -15.76 4.17 10.30
N GLU A 199 -16.01 3.90 11.59
CA GLU A 199 -15.64 2.63 12.23
C GLU A 199 -16.20 1.39 11.53
N ALA A 200 -17.46 1.43 11.07
CA ALA A 200 -18.09 0.29 10.41
C ALA A 200 -17.46 0.01 9.05
N THR A 201 -17.27 1.04 8.26
CA THR A 201 -16.62 0.97 6.93
C THR A 201 -15.17 0.48 7.06
N ILE A 202 -14.42 0.91 8.10
CA ILE A 202 -13.06 0.40 8.33
C ILE A 202 -13.07 -1.11 8.55
N LEU A 203 -13.97 -1.63 9.39
CA LEU A 203 -14.03 -3.07 9.66
C LEU A 203 -14.38 -3.86 8.40
N GLU A 204 -15.29 -3.36 7.56
CA GLU A 204 -15.60 -3.93 6.25
C GLU A 204 -14.39 -3.89 5.31
N LYS A 205 -13.68 -2.76 5.23
CA LYS A 205 -12.49 -2.61 4.39
C LYS A 205 -11.31 -3.48 4.85
N VAL A 206 -11.15 -3.70 6.16
CA VAL A 206 -10.16 -4.67 6.68
C VAL A 206 -10.53 -6.09 6.23
N ARG A 207 -11.81 -6.47 6.31
CA ARG A 207 -12.28 -7.78 5.81
C ARG A 207 -12.04 -7.92 4.30
N GLU A 208 -12.32 -6.87 3.54
CA GLU A 208 -12.06 -6.83 2.09
C GLU A 208 -10.56 -7.00 1.80
N LEU A 209 -9.68 -6.25 2.48
CA LEU A 209 -8.24 -6.37 2.30
C LEU A 209 -7.74 -7.79 2.62
N VAL A 210 -8.17 -8.37 3.74
CA VAL A 210 -7.81 -9.76 4.11
C VAL A 210 -8.20 -10.75 3.01
N SER A 211 -9.28 -10.50 2.27
CA SER A 211 -9.67 -11.37 1.16
C SER A 211 -8.73 -11.29 -0.05
N PHE A 212 -8.00 -10.19 -0.22
CA PHE A 212 -6.98 -10.04 -1.28
C PHE A 212 -5.62 -10.64 -0.89
N LEU A 213 -5.31 -10.69 0.41
CA LEU A 213 -3.98 -11.04 0.87
C LEU A 213 -3.82 -12.57 1.04
N PRO A 214 -2.62 -13.12 0.73
CA PRO A 214 -2.29 -14.48 1.14
C PRO A 214 -2.19 -14.55 2.68
N ALA A 215 -2.35 -15.73 3.24
CA ALA A 215 -2.27 -15.94 4.68
C ALA A 215 -0.85 -15.66 5.23
N ASN A 216 0.17 -15.95 4.44
CA ASN A 216 1.59 -15.78 4.78
C ASN A 216 2.46 -15.79 3.50
N ASN A 217 3.75 -15.61 3.66
CA ASN A 217 4.70 -15.55 2.54
C ASN A 217 5.03 -16.90 1.86
N GLU A 218 4.54 -18.00 2.42
CA GLU A 218 4.65 -19.36 1.83
C GLU A 218 3.34 -19.82 1.20
N ASP A 219 2.28 -19.02 1.30
CA ASP A 219 0.98 -19.28 0.70
C ASP A 219 1.00 -18.92 -0.80
N ASP A 220 0.30 -19.69 -1.63
CA ASP A 220 0.22 -19.49 -3.09
C ASP A 220 -0.69 -18.31 -3.49
N ALA A 221 -0.52 -17.16 -2.90
CA ALA A 221 -1.32 -15.95 -3.08
C ALA A 221 -2.85 -16.19 -2.95
N SER A 222 -3.62 -15.20 -2.57
CA SER A 222 -5.05 -15.42 -2.40
C SER A 222 -5.73 -15.62 -3.77
N PHE A 223 -6.31 -16.79 -3.95
CA PHE A 223 -6.99 -17.21 -5.18
C PHE A 223 -8.48 -17.37 -4.92
N LEU A 224 -9.31 -16.78 -5.78
CA LEU A 224 -10.75 -16.93 -5.77
C LEU A 224 -11.17 -17.99 -6.80
N GLU A 225 -11.43 -19.20 -6.35
CA GLU A 225 -11.78 -20.33 -7.22
C GLU A 225 -13.07 -20.11 -8.04
N ASP A 226 -14.02 -19.35 -7.48
CA ASP A 226 -15.34 -19.09 -8.08
C ASP A 226 -15.38 -17.80 -8.92
N CYS A 227 -14.26 -17.37 -9.53
CA CYS A 227 -14.27 -16.22 -10.43
C CYS A 227 -15.16 -16.49 -11.64
N THR A 228 -16.19 -15.67 -11.82
CA THR A 228 -17.15 -15.81 -12.93
C THR A 228 -17.01 -14.72 -14.00
N ASP A 229 -16.09 -13.76 -13.81
CA ASP A 229 -15.88 -12.68 -14.78
C ASP A 229 -15.24 -13.22 -16.08
N ASP A 230 -15.67 -12.69 -17.22
CA ASP A 230 -15.18 -13.14 -18.51
C ASP A 230 -13.70 -12.74 -18.72
N LEU A 231 -12.84 -13.75 -18.87
CA LEU A 231 -11.41 -13.57 -19.16
C LEU A 231 -11.17 -12.73 -20.42
N ASN A 232 -12.05 -12.88 -21.41
CA ASN A 232 -11.95 -12.22 -22.71
C ASN A 232 -12.78 -10.94 -22.79
N ARG A 233 -13.29 -10.44 -21.69
CA ARG A 233 -14.07 -9.22 -21.64
C ARG A 233 -13.32 -8.07 -22.32
N VAL A 234 -13.98 -7.43 -23.27
CA VAL A 234 -13.45 -6.30 -24.04
C VAL A 234 -13.97 -5.01 -23.42
N ASN A 235 -13.08 -4.10 -23.08
CA ASN A 235 -13.39 -2.85 -22.37
C ASN A 235 -12.97 -1.62 -23.20
N PRO A 236 -13.77 -1.16 -24.20
CA PRO A 236 -13.40 -0.02 -25.02
C PRO A 236 -13.21 1.30 -24.24
N GLU A 237 -13.94 1.46 -23.14
CA GLU A 237 -13.93 2.64 -22.26
C GLU A 237 -12.58 2.89 -21.59
N ILE A 238 -11.75 1.88 -21.42
CA ILE A 238 -10.44 2.01 -20.77
C ILE A 238 -9.52 2.99 -21.51
N ALA A 239 -9.68 3.14 -22.84
CA ALA A 239 -8.91 4.06 -23.64
C ALA A 239 -9.09 5.53 -23.19
N GLY A 240 -10.23 5.87 -22.59
CA GLY A 240 -10.50 7.17 -22.01
C GLY A 240 -9.89 7.40 -20.61
N CYS A 241 -9.35 6.35 -19.98
CA CYS A 241 -8.89 6.39 -18.58
C CYS A 241 -7.37 6.57 -18.43
N VAL A 242 -6.66 7.01 -19.46
CA VAL A 242 -5.20 7.27 -19.40
C VAL A 242 -4.84 8.27 -18.31
N GLY A 243 -5.70 9.24 -18.03
CA GLY A 243 -5.50 10.25 -16.99
C GLY A 243 -5.78 9.74 -15.59
N ASP A 244 -6.89 9.01 -15.39
CA ASP A 244 -7.27 8.42 -14.11
C ASP A 244 -7.10 6.89 -14.14
N THR A 245 -5.92 6.45 -13.74
CA THR A 245 -5.56 5.03 -13.77
C THR A 245 -6.21 4.20 -12.66
N SER A 246 -6.78 4.82 -11.63
CA SER A 246 -7.61 4.10 -10.65
C SER A 246 -8.86 3.53 -11.31
N ILE A 247 -9.52 4.32 -12.18
CA ILE A 247 -10.66 3.87 -12.99
C ILE A 247 -10.20 2.79 -13.98
N ALA A 248 -9.06 2.99 -14.64
CA ALA A 248 -8.51 1.99 -15.57
C ALA A 248 -8.27 0.63 -14.88
N LEU A 249 -7.71 0.64 -13.66
CA LEU A 249 -7.47 -0.58 -12.87
C LEU A 249 -8.78 -1.22 -12.42
N SER A 250 -9.78 -0.42 -12.03
CA SER A 250 -11.12 -0.94 -11.72
C SER A 250 -11.76 -1.64 -12.94
N ILE A 251 -11.67 -1.04 -14.13
CA ILE A 251 -12.18 -1.65 -15.37
C ILE A 251 -11.46 -2.96 -15.70
N LEU A 252 -10.15 -3.07 -15.42
CA LEU A 252 -9.39 -4.30 -15.65
C LEU A 252 -9.71 -5.40 -14.62
N ALA A 253 -10.06 -5.02 -13.41
CA ALA A 253 -10.29 -5.93 -12.29
C ALA A 253 -11.49 -6.86 -12.52
N ASP A 254 -11.44 -8.06 -11.98
CA ASP A 254 -12.59 -8.94 -11.85
C ASP A 254 -13.70 -8.21 -11.09
N ASP A 255 -14.94 -8.30 -11.59
CA ASP A 255 -16.11 -7.62 -11.04
C ASP A 255 -15.94 -6.09 -10.83
N ASN A 256 -14.98 -5.48 -11.53
CA ASN A 256 -14.56 -4.09 -11.40
C ASN A 256 -14.10 -3.71 -9.97
N ASN A 257 -13.64 -4.67 -9.19
CA ASN A 257 -13.21 -4.46 -7.81
C ASN A 257 -11.70 -4.16 -7.72
N PHE A 258 -11.37 -2.89 -7.52
CA PHE A 258 -10.01 -2.40 -7.27
C PHE A 258 -9.93 -1.78 -5.87
N PHE A 259 -9.07 -2.32 -5.02
CA PHE A 259 -8.83 -1.84 -3.67
C PHE A 259 -7.61 -0.91 -3.67
N GLU A 260 -7.84 0.42 -3.80
CA GLU A 260 -6.78 1.42 -3.76
C GLU A 260 -6.30 1.65 -2.32
N VAL A 261 -4.99 1.61 -2.07
CA VAL A 261 -4.34 1.97 -0.80
C VAL A 261 -3.65 3.31 -0.91
N LYS A 262 -3.62 4.08 0.20
CA LYS A 262 -3.02 5.43 0.26
C LYS A 262 -3.57 6.37 -0.83
N SER A 263 -4.87 6.31 -1.11
CA SER A 263 -5.51 7.11 -2.17
C SER A 263 -5.38 8.63 -1.96
N GLY A 264 -5.27 9.08 -0.72
CA GLY A 264 -5.08 10.49 -0.34
C GLY A 264 -3.63 10.98 -0.45
N TYR A 265 -2.65 10.06 -0.40
CA TYR A 265 -1.22 10.40 -0.41
C TYR A 265 -0.61 10.21 -1.78
N ALA A 266 0.25 11.15 -2.19
CA ALA A 266 0.95 11.09 -3.47
C ALA A 266 0.01 10.66 -4.61
N LYS A 267 -1.08 11.40 -4.81
CA LYS A 267 -2.21 11.06 -5.67
C LYS A 267 -1.84 10.79 -7.14
N ASN A 268 -0.68 11.25 -7.59
CA ASN A 268 -0.13 10.98 -8.92
C ASN A 268 0.44 9.56 -9.07
N MET A 269 0.48 8.79 -7.98
CA MET A 269 0.86 7.38 -7.96
C MET A 269 -0.27 6.56 -7.32
N VAL A 270 -0.88 5.67 -8.09
CA VAL A 270 -1.92 4.74 -7.64
C VAL A 270 -1.25 3.43 -7.23
N THR A 271 -1.62 2.92 -6.06
CA THR A 271 -1.23 1.58 -5.57
C THR A 271 -2.44 0.87 -5.02
N GLY A 272 -2.56 -0.43 -5.22
CA GLY A 272 -3.70 -1.20 -4.72
C GLY A 272 -3.73 -2.62 -5.25
N PHE A 273 -4.78 -3.33 -4.87
CA PHE A 273 -4.99 -4.74 -5.23
C PHE A 273 -6.21 -4.88 -6.14
N LEU A 274 -6.09 -5.77 -7.10
CA LEU A 274 -7.20 -6.24 -7.93
C LEU A 274 -7.07 -7.76 -8.11
N ARG A 275 -8.15 -8.37 -8.60
CA ARG A 275 -8.07 -9.75 -9.08
C ARG A 275 -8.13 -9.78 -10.59
N LEU A 276 -7.38 -10.71 -11.16
CA LEU A 276 -7.39 -11.03 -12.58
C LEU A 276 -7.49 -12.55 -12.70
N ASP A 277 -8.62 -13.04 -13.19
CA ASP A 277 -8.96 -14.46 -13.21
C ASP A 277 -8.88 -15.13 -11.82
N GLY A 278 -9.41 -14.44 -10.82
CA GLY A 278 -9.38 -14.88 -9.42
C GLY A 278 -8.04 -14.69 -8.70
N VAL A 279 -6.94 -14.46 -9.41
CA VAL A 279 -5.60 -14.27 -8.82
C VAL A 279 -5.43 -12.84 -8.33
N THR A 280 -4.98 -12.66 -7.10
CA THR A 280 -4.64 -11.33 -6.57
C THR A 280 -3.38 -10.78 -7.24
N VAL A 281 -3.47 -9.56 -7.72
CA VAL A 281 -2.40 -8.81 -8.39
C VAL A 281 -2.26 -7.45 -7.72
N GLY A 282 -1.03 -7.07 -7.37
CA GLY A 282 -0.71 -5.70 -6.95
C GLY A 282 -0.58 -4.79 -8.17
N ALA A 283 -1.14 -3.59 -8.10
CA ALA A 283 -1.06 -2.62 -9.17
C ALA A 283 -0.31 -1.36 -8.75
N VAL A 284 0.53 -0.85 -9.64
CA VAL A 284 1.22 0.44 -9.52
C VAL A 284 1.00 1.22 -10.80
N ALA A 285 0.40 2.43 -10.71
CA ALA A 285 0.07 3.19 -11.91
C ALA A 285 0.32 4.69 -11.75
N ASN A 286 0.74 5.35 -12.83
CA ASN A 286 0.83 6.80 -12.85
C ASN A 286 -0.54 7.41 -13.14
N ARG A 287 -0.92 8.43 -12.38
CA ARG A 287 -2.19 9.16 -12.53
C ARG A 287 -1.92 10.64 -12.79
N SER A 288 -2.61 11.22 -13.76
CA SER A 288 -2.51 12.66 -14.12
C SER A 288 -3.82 13.42 -13.97
N GLU A 289 -4.91 12.72 -13.68
CA GLU A 289 -6.23 13.31 -13.46
C GLU A 289 -6.96 12.48 -12.41
N ILE A 290 -7.86 13.13 -11.66
CA ILE A 290 -8.83 12.49 -10.80
C ILE A 290 -10.20 12.87 -11.31
N CYS A 291 -11.02 11.88 -11.64
CA CYS A 291 -12.36 12.07 -12.12
C CYS A 291 -13.39 11.95 -10.98
N ASP A 292 -14.49 12.67 -11.09
CA ASP A 292 -15.65 12.51 -10.20
C ASP A 292 -16.52 11.31 -10.63
N GLU A 293 -17.58 11.05 -9.87
CA GLU A 293 -18.54 9.97 -10.14
C GLU A 293 -19.25 10.11 -11.51
N GLU A 294 -19.27 11.32 -12.09
CA GLU A 294 -19.82 11.57 -13.42
C GLU A 294 -18.77 11.39 -14.54
N GLY A 295 -17.55 11.01 -14.19
CA GLY A 295 -16.42 10.84 -15.13
C GLY A 295 -15.81 12.16 -15.61
N LYS A 296 -16.10 13.29 -14.93
CA LYS A 296 -15.48 14.57 -15.24
C LYS A 296 -14.21 14.78 -14.43
N VAL A 297 -13.22 15.43 -15.03
CA VAL A 297 -11.97 15.76 -14.36
C VAL A 297 -12.23 16.76 -13.23
N ALA A 298 -12.11 16.28 -11.98
CA ALA A 298 -12.22 17.08 -10.77
C ALA A 298 -10.89 17.72 -10.36
N GLU A 299 -9.76 17.00 -10.53
CA GLU A 299 -8.43 17.48 -10.21
C GLU A 299 -7.44 17.09 -11.32
N LYS A 300 -6.53 18.02 -11.68
CA LYS A 300 -5.43 17.73 -12.61
C LYS A 300 -4.13 17.62 -11.84
N LEU A 301 -3.39 16.57 -12.14
CA LEU A 301 -2.08 16.28 -11.58
C LEU A 301 -1.01 16.29 -12.68
N ASP A 302 0.25 16.51 -12.33
CA ASP A 302 1.32 16.34 -13.29
C ASP A 302 1.66 14.85 -13.47
N ALA A 303 1.80 14.42 -14.73
CA ALA A 303 2.22 13.06 -15.08
C ALA A 303 3.74 12.89 -14.89
N VAL A 304 4.24 13.13 -13.67
CA VAL A 304 5.65 13.03 -13.28
C VAL A 304 5.83 12.15 -12.06
N LEU A 305 7.04 11.63 -11.87
CA LEU A 305 7.40 10.96 -10.63
C LEU A 305 7.74 12.01 -9.56
N THR A 306 7.05 11.96 -8.44
CA THR A 306 7.37 12.70 -7.22
C THR A 306 8.15 11.80 -6.26
N ALA A 307 8.85 12.38 -5.29
CA ALA A 307 9.55 11.61 -4.27
C ALA A 307 8.59 10.73 -3.46
N ASP A 308 7.49 11.32 -2.99
CA ASP A 308 6.46 10.62 -2.22
C ASP A 308 5.80 9.49 -3.03
N GLY A 309 5.52 9.74 -4.32
CA GLY A 309 4.99 8.70 -5.22
C GLY A 309 5.96 7.54 -5.45
N CYS A 310 7.25 7.82 -5.55
CA CYS A 310 8.28 6.79 -5.66
C CYS A 310 8.41 5.97 -4.38
N GLU A 311 8.36 6.60 -3.20
CA GLU A 311 8.43 5.87 -1.92
C GLU A 311 7.17 5.02 -1.69
N LYS A 312 5.98 5.56 -1.92
CA LYS A 312 4.70 4.83 -1.89
C LYS A 312 4.73 3.58 -2.76
N ALA A 313 5.16 3.72 -4.01
CA ALA A 313 5.24 2.59 -4.95
C ALA A 313 6.32 1.58 -4.53
N ALA A 314 7.48 2.02 -4.03
CA ALA A 314 8.55 1.14 -3.59
C ALA A 314 8.15 0.28 -2.38
N GLU A 315 7.48 0.86 -1.40
CA GLU A 315 6.93 0.15 -0.24
C GLU A 315 5.93 -0.91 -0.69
N PHE A 316 5.01 -0.54 -1.57
CA PHE A 316 3.98 -1.44 -2.09
C PHE A 316 4.57 -2.61 -2.91
N VAL A 317 5.56 -2.35 -3.77
CA VAL A 317 6.24 -3.40 -4.55
C VAL A 317 7.02 -4.36 -3.63
N ASN A 318 7.68 -3.83 -2.60
CA ASN A 318 8.37 -4.68 -1.62
C ASN A 318 7.40 -5.58 -0.85
N PHE A 319 6.22 -5.07 -0.50
CA PHE A 319 5.15 -5.88 0.10
C PHE A 319 4.71 -7.00 -0.86
N CYS A 320 4.40 -6.66 -2.11
CA CYS A 320 4.00 -7.65 -3.11
C CYS A 320 5.06 -8.74 -3.30
N ASP A 321 6.34 -8.35 -3.38
CA ASP A 321 7.45 -9.30 -3.53
C ASP A 321 7.60 -10.23 -2.31
N ALA A 322 7.44 -9.68 -1.09
CA ALA A 322 7.53 -10.46 0.14
C ALA A 322 6.43 -11.53 0.25
N PHE A 323 5.25 -11.25 -0.29
CA PHE A 323 4.08 -12.14 -0.22
C PHE A 323 3.75 -12.87 -1.53
N GLY A 324 4.67 -12.89 -2.49
CA GLY A 324 4.48 -13.64 -3.74
C GLY A 324 3.39 -13.07 -4.66
N ILE A 325 2.95 -11.83 -4.47
CA ILE A 325 1.87 -11.19 -5.24
C ILE A 325 2.45 -10.62 -6.55
N PRO A 326 1.97 -11.07 -7.74
CA PRO A 326 2.36 -10.50 -9.03
C PRO A 326 2.09 -9.00 -9.12
N VAL A 327 2.88 -8.26 -9.91
CA VAL A 327 2.74 -6.80 -10.04
C VAL A 327 2.42 -6.37 -11.46
N LEU A 328 1.30 -5.67 -11.62
CA LEU A 328 0.90 -4.96 -12.83
C LEU A 328 1.29 -3.48 -12.74
N THR A 329 1.91 -2.95 -13.78
CA THR A 329 2.20 -1.51 -13.86
C THR A 329 1.49 -0.89 -15.05
N LEU A 330 0.76 0.23 -14.83
CA LEU A 330 0.26 1.08 -15.91
C LEU A 330 1.12 2.35 -15.99
N THR A 331 1.88 2.49 -17.06
CA THR A 331 2.87 3.58 -17.19
C THR A 331 2.33 4.73 -18.04
N ASN A 332 2.27 5.93 -17.43
CA ASN A 332 2.00 7.21 -18.11
C ASN A 332 2.83 8.31 -17.42
N VAL A 333 4.10 8.46 -17.80
CA VAL A 333 5.05 9.36 -17.13
C VAL A 333 5.89 10.13 -18.12
N LYS A 334 6.02 11.46 -17.93
CA LYS A 334 6.80 12.36 -18.80
C LYS A 334 8.16 12.77 -18.23
N GLY A 335 8.47 12.41 -16.99
CA GLY A 335 9.70 12.78 -16.31
C GLY A 335 9.58 12.76 -14.80
N TYR A 336 10.52 13.41 -14.13
CA TYR A 336 10.50 13.65 -12.68
C TYR A 336 9.95 15.05 -12.38
N GLU A 337 9.42 15.22 -11.16
CA GLU A 337 9.02 16.54 -10.67
C GLU A 337 10.24 17.48 -10.61
N ALA A 338 10.11 18.67 -11.25
CA ALA A 338 11.21 19.62 -11.40
C ALA A 338 11.03 20.84 -10.48
N THR A 339 11.11 20.62 -9.15
CA THR A 339 11.08 21.68 -8.14
C THR A 339 12.31 21.63 -7.23
N LEU A 340 12.66 22.77 -6.61
CA LEU A 340 13.75 22.80 -5.63
C LEU A 340 13.48 21.94 -4.40
N ALA A 341 12.21 21.74 -4.05
CA ALA A 341 11.82 20.88 -2.96
C ALA A 341 12.05 19.40 -3.33
N SER A 342 11.57 19.00 -4.51
CA SER A 342 11.74 17.65 -5.04
C SER A 342 13.20 17.28 -5.23
N GLU A 343 14.04 18.19 -5.75
CA GLU A 343 15.45 17.91 -6.01
C GLU A 343 16.25 17.46 -4.78
N LYS A 344 15.78 17.77 -3.57
CA LYS A 344 16.41 17.32 -2.31
C LYS A 344 16.23 15.82 -2.05
N THR A 345 15.17 15.21 -2.57
CA THR A 345 14.73 13.86 -2.18
C THR A 345 14.48 12.92 -3.36
N ILE A 346 14.17 13.46 -4.56
CA ILE A 346 13.72 12.67 -5.72
C ILE A 346 14.74 11.61 -6.16
N ALA A 347 16.02 11.92 -6.16
CA ALA A 347 17.06 10.98 -6.58
C ALA A 347 17.10 9.74 -5.66
N LYS A 348 16.96 9.95 -4.35
CA LYS A 348 16.93 8.87 -3.35
C LYS A 348 15.64 8.06 -3.46
N ALA A 349 14.51 8.71 -3.60
CA ALA A 349 13.20 8.06 -3.72
C ALA A 349 13.10 7.26 -5.03
N ALA A 350 13.54 7.82 -6.17
CA ALA A 350 13.59 7.11 -7.44
C ALA A 350 14.55 5.91 -7.40
N ALA A 351 15.66 6.01 -6.66
CA ALA A 351 16.57 4.88 -6.44
C ALA A 351 15.90 3.77 -5.62
N LYS A 352 15.10 4.10 -4.61
CA LYS A 352 14.32 3.11 -3.84
C LYS A 352 13.32 2.38 -4.75
N LEU A 353 12.58 3.10 -5.58
CA LEU A 353 11.63 2.50 -6.53
C LEU A 353 12.35 1.60 -7.55
N THR A 354 13.47 2.08 -8.10
CA THR A 354 14.31 1.29 -9.01
C THR A 354 14.78 -0.01 -8.34
N TYR A 355 15.23 0.09 -7.09
CA TYR A 355 15.68 -1.07 -6.32
C TYR A 355 14.54 -2.05 -6.08
N ALA A 356 13.36 -1.57 -5.67
CA ALA A 356 12.19 -2.40 -5.43
C ALA A 356 11.83 -3.24 -6.67
N PHE A 357 11.62 -2.60 -7.83
CA PHE A 357 11.31 -3.31 -9.07
C PHE A 357 12.43 -4.24 -9.55
N ALA A 358 13.68 -3.78 -9.51
CA ALA A 358 14.82 -4.57 -9.96
C ALA A 358 15.11 -5.77 -9.06
N ASN A 359 14.81 -5.66 -7.77
CA ASN A 359 15.03 -6.74 -6.80
C ASN A 359 13.87 -7.74 -6.74
N ALA A 360 12.64 -7.29 -7.03
CA ALA A 360 11.45 -8.12 -6.96
C ALA A 360 11.53 -9.34 -7.89
N THR A 361 11.17 -10.51 -7.34
CA THR A 361 11.23 -11.82 -8.00
C THR A 361 9.87 -12.30 -8.51
N VAL A 362 8.79 -11.68 -8.04
CA VAL A 362 7.41 -11.97 -8.49
C VAL A 362 7.22 -11.67 -9.99
N PRO A 363 6.21 -12.26 -10.64
CA PRO A 363 5.81 -11.88 -11.99
C PRO A 363 5.54 -10.39 -12.12
N LYS A 364 6.12 -9.74 -13.12
CA LYS A 364 6.01 -8.29 -13.35
C LYS A 364 5.59 -8.01 -14.79
N VAL A 365 4.42 -7.42 -14.94
CA VAL A 365 3.88 -7.00 -16.25
C VAL A 365 3.77 -5.48 -16.28
N ASN A 366 4.27 -4.84 -17.35
CA ASN A 366 4.13 -3.40 -17.55
C ASN A 366 3.31 -3.12 -18.82
N VAL A 367 2.31 -2.26 -18.70
CA VAL A 367 1.54 -1.74 -19.84
C VAL A 367 1.78 -0.23 -19.96
N VAL A 368 2.40 0.20 -21.05
CA VAL A 368 2.57 1.62 -21.36
C VAL A 368 1.29 2.12 -22.02
N ILE A 369 0.53 2.92 -21.27
CA ILE A 369 -0.80 3.40 -21.69
C ILE A 369 -0.78 4.80 -22.29
N GLY A 370 0.32 5.54 -22.11
CA GLY A 370 0.47 6.92 -22.56
C GLY A 370 1.92 7.29 -22.78
N LYS A 371 2.43 8.29 -22.08
CA LYS A 371 3.83 8.70 -22.17
C LYS A 371 4.74 7.81 -21.31
N ALA A 372 5.93 7.57 -21.82
CA ALA A 372 6.98 6.81 -21.14
C ALA A 372 8.34 7.43 -21.53
N LEU A 373 8.70 8.53 -20.86
CA LEU A 373 9.83 9.35 -21.26
C LEU A 373 10.95 9.36 -20.21
N GLY A 374 12.17 9.28 -20.72
CA GLY A 374 13.39 9.40 -19.92
C GLY A 374 13.60 8.26 -18.95
N THR A 375 14.47 8.48 -17.95
CA THR A 375 14.72 7.50 -16.91
C THR A 375 13.54 7.34 -15.94
N ALA A 376 12.59 8.26 -15.91
CA ALA A 376 11.34 8.09 -15.18
C ALA A 376 10.53 6.88 -15.70
N TYR A 377 10.50 6.66 -17.03
CA TYR A 377 9.97 5.43 -17.61
C TYR A 377 10.77 4.20 -17.16
N VAL A 378 12.11 4.30 -17.16
CA VAL A 378 12.95 3.14 -16.79
C VAL A 378 12.60 2.63 -15.40
N VAL A 379 12.45 3.52 -14.42
CA VAL A 379 12.16 3.14 -13.02
C VAL A 379 10.71 2.66 -12.81
N MET A 380 9.81 2.92 -13.76
CA MET A 380 8.42 2.42 -13.74
C MET A 380 8.31 1.02 -14.36
N ASN A 381 9.02 0.05 -13.76
CA ASN A 381 8.96 -1.36 -14.18
C ASN A 381 9.18 -1.57 -15.68
N SER A 382 10.19 -0.91 -16.26
CA SER A 382 10.53 -1.15 -17.66
C SER A 382 11.18 -2.53 -17.86
N LYS A 383 11.18 -3.03 -19.09
CA LYS A 383 11.90 -4.26 -19.45
C LYS A 383 13.38 -4.19 -19.06
N ALA A 384 13.98 -3.01 -19.11
CA ALA A 384 15.40 -2.82 -18.80
C ALA A 384 15.75 -3.05 -17.32
N ILE A 385 14.80 -2.90 -16.39
CA ILE A 385 15.00 -3.17 -14.96
C ILE A 385 14.33 -4.46 -14.48
N GLY A 386 13.81 -5.29 -15.41
CA GLY A 386 13.36 -6.64 -15.10
C GLY A 386 11.86 -6.87 -15.16
N ALA A 387 11.07 -6.05 -15.89
CA ALA A 387 9.72 -6.48 -16.28
C ALA A 387 9.81 -7.73 -17.14
N ASP A 388 9.00 -8.73 -16.83
CA ASP A 388 8.96 -9.98 -17.58
C ASP A 388 8.32 -9.77 -18.96
N ILE A 389 7.17 -9.08 -18.97
CA ILE A 389 6.43 -8.70 -20.17
C ILE A 389 6.16 -7.20 -20.15
N THR A 390 6.45 -6.55 -21.27
CA THR A 390 6.12 -5.14 -21.51
C THR A 390 5.18 -5.03 -22.71
N MET A 391 3.99 -4.50 -22.47
CA MET A 391 3.00 -4.19 -23.49
C MET A 391 2.87 -2.69 -23.66
N ALA A 392 2.34 -2.24 -24.77
CA ALA A 392 2.04 -0.84 -24.98
C ALA A 392 0.79 -0.65 -25.84
N TRP A 393 0.05 0.41 -25.59
CA TRP A 393 -1.06 0.82 -26.45
C TRP A 393 -0.54 1.45 -27.74
N PRO A 394 -1.34 1.41 -28.85
CA PRO A 394 -0.88 1.88 -30.16
C PRO A 394 -0.44 3.35 -30.18
N ASP A 395 -1.07 4.20 -29.35
CA ASP A 395 -0.80 5.64 -29.28
C ASP A 395 0.24 6.00 -28.21
N ALA A 396 0.85 5.02 -27.54
CA ALA A 396 1.87 5.25 -26.52
C ALA A 396 3.14 5.87 -27.12
N GLN A 397 3.78 6.75 -26.36
CA GLN A 397 5.03 7.42 -26.72
C GLN A 397 6.15 6.95 -25.78
N ILE A 398 7.16 6.30 -26.34
CA ILE A 398 8.29 5.75 -25.57
C ILE A 398 9.59 6.31 -26.10
N GLY A 399 10.37 7.00 -25.27
CA GLY A 399 11.64 7.55 -25.70
C GLY A 399 12.43 8.31 -24.65
N ALA A 400 13.53 8.90 -25.07
CA ALA A 400 14.46 9.57 -24.16
C ALA A 400 13.92 10.87 -23.55
N MET A 401 13.18 11.64 -24.34
CA MET A 401 12.58 12.91 -23.91
C MET A 401 11.58 13.42 -24.94
N ASP A 402 10.82 14.44 -24.56
CA ASP A 402 9.92 15.18 -25.46
C ASP A 402 10.64 15.68 -26.72
N GLY A 403 9.99 15.57 -27.88
CA GLY A 403 10.60 15.90 -29.18
C GLY A 403 11.06 17.34 -29.30
N LYS A 404 10.30 18.28 -28.73
CA LYS A 404 10.67 19.72 -28.77
C LYS A 404 11.90 19.99 -27.90
N LEU A 405 12.00 19.35 -26.74
CA LEU A 405 13.18 19.45 -25.87
C LEU A 405 14.40 18.82 -26.54
N ALA A 406 14.25 17.64 -27.13
CA ALA A 406 15.33 16.97 -27.88
C ALA A 406 15.83 17.83 -29.02
N ALA A 407 14.92 18.39 -29.82
CA ALA A 407 15.31 19.28 -30.94
C ALA A 407 16.03 20.55 -30.47
N LYS A 408 15.57 21.17 -29.37
CA LYS A 408 16.26 22.34 -28.78
C LYS A 408 17.69 22.03 -28.36
N ILE A 409 17.94 20.85 -27.81
CA ILE A 409 19.28 20.42 -27.36
C ILE A 409 20.17 20.07 -28.57
N MET A 410 19.63 19.30 -29.52
CA MET A 410 20.41 18.80 -30.66
C MET A 410 20.71 19.88 -31.71
N TYR A 411 19.84 20.87 -31.83
CA TYR A 411 19.92 21.96 -32.81
C TYR A 411 19.98 23.33 -32.12
N ASP A 412 20.71 23.42 -31.03
CA ASP A 412 20.91 24.68 -30.30
C ASP A 412 21.44 25.80 -31.22
N GLY A 413 20.88 26.99 -31.05
CA GLY A 413 21.20 28.15 -31.89
C GLY A 413 20.49 28.23 -33.25
N GLN A 414 19.68 27.23 -33.63
CA GLN A 414 18.84 27.28 -34.84
C GLN A 414 17.54 28.06 -34.61
N GLY A 415 16.91 28.53 -35.70
CA GLY A 415 15.63 29.25 -35.65
C GLY A 415 14.46 28.34 -35.21
N ALA A 416 13.38 28.95 -34.69
CA ALA A 416 12.22 28.26 -34.16
C ALA A 416 11.57 27.29 -35.17
N ASP A 417 11.56 27.65 -36.46
CA ASP A 417 10.97 26.80 -37.50
C ASP A 417 11.76 25.49 -37.69
N VAL A 418 13.09 25.59 -37.68
CA VAL A 418 13.97 24.41 -37.75
C VAL A 418 13.79 23.53 -36.53
N ILE A 419 13.73 24.11 -35.34
CA ILE A 419 13.50 23.38 -34.09
C ILE A 419 12.15 22.62 -34.13
N ASN A 420 11.09 23.28 -34.61
CA ASN A 420 9.77 22.64 -34.70
C ASN A 420 9.75 21.53 -35.76
N GLU A 421 10.38 21.70 -36.93
CA GLU A 421 10.54 20.66 -37.94
C GLU A 421 11.28 19.44 -37.37
N LYS A 422 12.41 19.67 -36.71
CA LYS A 422 13.24 18.62 -36.12
C LYS A 422 12.59 17.94 -34.91
N ALA A 423 11.76 18.64 -34.16
CA ALA A 423 10.93 18.05 -33.10
C ALA A 423 9.95 17.04 -33.70
N ALA A 424 9.20 17.42 -34.73
CA ALA A 424 8.25 16.52 -35.38
C ALA A 424 8.97 15.32 -36.04
N GLU A 425 10.13 15.52 -36.64
CA GLU A 425 10.96 14.44 -37.18
C GLU A 425 11.41 13.47 -36.07
N TYR A 426 11.89 13.98 -34.94
CA TYR A 426 12.31 13.19 -33.78
C TYR A 426 11.14 12.36 -33.20
N GLU A 427 9.98 12.97 -33.02
CA GLU A 427 8.77 12.27 -32.54
C GLU A 427 8.37 11.15 -33.49
N ALA A 428 8.29 11.41 -34.78
CA ALA A 428 7.90 10.43 -35.78
C ALA A 428 8.88 9.24 -35.86
N LEU A 429 10.17 9.47 -35.68
CA LEU A 429 11.21 8.44 -35.81
C LEU A 429 11.45 7.67 -34.52
N THR A 430 11.36 8.29 -33.37
CA THR A 430 11.87 7.72 -32.12
C THR A 430 10.83 7.49 -31.04
N LEU A 431 9.77 8.33 -30.94
CA LEU A 431 8.83 8.25 -29.84
C LEU A 431 7.65 7.32 -30.08
N ASN A 432 7.39 6.90 -31.34
CA ASN A 432 6.29 5.99 -31.60
C ASN A 432 6.55 4.57 -31.04
N VAL A 433 5.49 3.93 -30.59
CA VAL A 433 5.54 2.59 -29.95
C VAL A 433 6.19 1.52 -30.86
N THR A 434 5.97 1.60 -32.18
CA THR A 434 6.56 0.67 -33.16
C THR A 434 8.08 0.74 -33.16
N SER A 435 8.66 1.94 -32.95
CA SER A 435 10.10 2.14 -32.84
C SER A 435 10.67 1.39 -31.63
N ALA A 436 10.00 1.46 -30.47
CA ALA A 436 10.39 0.74 -29.26
C ALA A 436 10.22 -0.79 -29.42
N ALA A 437 9.13 -1.23 -30.03
CA ALA A 437 8.87 -2.65 -30.30
C ALA A 437 9.90 -3.28 -31.24
N LYS A 438 10.27 -2.58 -32.35
CA LYS A 438 11.34 -3.03 -33.26
C LYS A 438 12.70 -3.20 -32.60
N ARG A 439 12.93 -2.52 -31.47
CA ARG A 439 14.17 -2.61 -30.67
C ARG A 439 14.08 -3.61 -29.52
N GLY A 440 12.94 -4.28 -29.36
CA GLY A 440 12.72 -5.27 -28.32
C GLY A 440 12.44 -4.71 -26.91
N TYR A 441 12.08 -3.43 -26.80
CA TYR A 441 11.69 -2.82 -25.52
C TYR A 441 10.21 -2.98 -25.19
N VAL A 442 9.39 -3.32 -26.18
CA VAL A 442 7.98 -3.67 -26.06
C VAL A 442 7.77 -5.03 -26.73
N ASP A 443 7.18 -5.96 -25.99
CA ASP A 443 6.93 -7.32 -26.45
C ASP A 443 5.70 -7.38 -27.36
N GLN A 444 4.65 -6.63 -26.99
CA GLN A 444 3.38 -6.61 -27.72
C GLN A 444 2.76 -5.21 -27.77
N ILE A 445 2.23 -4.83 -28.93
CA ILE A 445 1.36 -3.66 -29.07
C ILE A 445 -0.08 -4.17 -28.99
N VAL A 446 -0.82 -3.73 -27.97
CA VAL A 446 -2.14 -4.23 -27.61
C VAL A 446 -3.16 -3.10 -27.68
N ASN A 447 -4.29 -3.31 -28.33
CA ASN A 447 -5.39 -2.34 -28.27
C ASN A 447 -5.85 -2.15 -26.83
N ALA A 448 -6.14 -0.92 -26.44
CA ALA A 448 -6.57 -0.59 -25.09
C ALA A 448 -7.71 -1.50 -24.61
N ALA A 449 -8.74 -1.69 -25.44
CA ALA A 449 -9.90 -2.51 -25.13
C ALA A 449 -9.59 -4.00 -24.83
N ASP A 450 -8.47 -4.50 -25.32
CA ASP A 450 -8.06 -5.89 -25.18
C ASP A 450 -7.07 -6.11 -24.02
N THR A 451 -6.69 -5.06 -23.28
CA THR A 451 -5.62 -5.09 -22.26
C THR A 451 -5.84 -6.20 -21.24
N ARG A 452 -7.06 -6.37 -20.71
CA ARG A 452 -7.38 -7.36 -19.68
C ARG A 452 -6.92 -8.77 -20.08
N LYS A 453 -7.37 -9.29 -21.22
CA LYS A 453 -7.05 -10.67 -21.66
C LYS A 453 -5.56 -10.90 -21.88
N TYR A 454 -4.84 -9.86 -22.38
CA TYR A 454 -3.39 -9.98 -22.58
C TYR A 454 -2.61 -9.97 -21.27
N VAL A 455 -3.06 -9.16 -20.29
CA VAL A 455 -2.45 -9.12 -18.95
C VAL A 455 -2.71 -10.44 -18.21
N ILE A 456 -3.93 -10.96 -18.24
CA ILE A 456 -4.27 -12.27 -17.67
C ILE A 456 -3.38 -13.36 -18.30
N GLY A 457 -3.33 -13.46 -19.62
CA GLY A 457 -2.51 -14.45 -20.29
C GLY A 457 -1.00 -14.32 -20.00
N ALA A 458 -0.51 -13.10 -19.75
CA ALA A 458 0.87 -12.89 -19.32
C ALA A 458 1.12 -13.42 -17.90
N PHE A 459 0.23 -13.16 -16.95
CA PHE A 459 0.36 -13.71 -15.59
C PHE A 459 0.17 -15.22 -15.54
N GLU A 460 -0.75 -15.80 -16.31
CA GLU A 460 -0.87 -17.25 -16.45
C GLU A 460 0.42 -17.88 -16.97
N MET A 461 1.01 -17.31 -18.02
CA MET A 461 2.28 -17.79 -18.57
C MET A 461 3.42 -17.69 -17.55
N LEU A 462 3.40 -16.67 -16.68
CA LEU A 462 4.41 -16.42 -15.65
C LEU A 462 4.13 -17.14 -14.33
N PHE A 463 3.04 -17.89 -14.21
CA PHE A 463 2.62 -18.52 -12.95
C PHE A 463 3.72 -19.36 -12.30
N THR A 464 4.53 -20.08 -13.09
CA THR A 464 5.65 -20.88 -12.57
C THR A 464 6.98 -20.16 -12.54
N LYS A 465 6.98 -18.82 -12.67
CA LYS A 465 8.23 -18.04 -12.61
C LYS A 465 8.97 -18.32 -11.30
N SER A 466 10.24 -18.65 -11.42
CA SER A 466 11.17 -18.81 -10.29
C SER A 466 12.43 -18.04 -10.60
N GLU A 467 12.81 -17.14 -9.72
CA GLU A 467 13.99 -16.27 -9.88
C GLU A 467 14.71 -16.07 -8.54
N ASP A 468 16.00 -16.45 -8.48
CA ASP A 468 16.82 -16.26 -7.29
C ASP A 468 17.50 -14.88 -7.29
N ARG A 469 17.59 -14.28 -6.11
CA ARG A 469 18.36 -13.06 -5.86
C ARG A 469 19.45 -13.31 -4.81
N PRO A 470 20.57 -12.57 -4.84
CA PRO A 470 21.56 -12.66 -3.78
C PRO A 470 20.94 -12.36 -2.42
N ALA A 471 21.19 -13.25 -1.44
CA ALA A 471 20.71 -13.08 -0.08
C ALA A 471 21.33 -11.85 0.61
N LYS A 472 20.66 -11.31 1.61
CA LYS A 472 21.14 -10.21 2.48
C LYS A 472 21.53 -8.93 1.73
N LYS A 473 20.75 -8.55 0.73
CA LYS A 473 20.85 -7.20 0.17
C LYS A 473 20.37 -6.17 1.22
N HIS A 474 21.07 -5.04 1.28
CA HIS A 474 20.71 -3.98 2.24
C HIS A 474 19.80 -2.91 1.66
N GLY A 475 19.53 -2.93 0.35
CA GLY A 475 18.73 -1.91 -0.33
C GLY A 475 19.48 -0.60 -0.57
N THR A 476 18.73 0.39 -1.00
CA THR A 476 19.18 1.79 -1.10
C THR A 476 18.78 2.54 0.16
N VAL A 477 19.61 3.42 0.64
CA VAL A 477 19.38 4.24 1.84
C VAL A 477 19.00 5.68 1.49
#